data_a491724d9cbe3e41d1fe5426064716d9
#
_entry.id   a491724d9cbe3e41d1fe5426064716d9
#
_cell.length_a   1.000
_cell.length_b   1.000
_cell.length_c   1.000
_cell.angle_alpha   90.00
_cell.angle_beta   90.00
_cell.angle_gamma   90.00
#
_symmetry.space_group_name_H-M   'P 1'
#
loop_
_entity.id
_entity.type
_entity.pdbx_description
1 polymer ?
#
loop_
_entity_poly.entity_id
_entity_poly.type
_entity_poly.pdbx_seq_one_letter_code
_entity_poly.pdbx_strand_id
1 'polypeptide(L)'
;MLKPNKENPQRFTEGELVSEKSIKRRTFLSFFGFGIAGVAAYFGWSDLYHEPLETKGVTAGARQTLRGVLNANEQVFNKTLPAGHLAKTYPLSAAAKVPRVNGDIGLAGSDINNWIDVIISPGQTIKVTLEELKSLPKTEHVVDFRCVEGWDQIMHWGGVKFSDFIKHYQLDKQAAMEYVGLHTPDNKYYVGIDMASALHPQTLLCYELNGKPLSQDHGYPLRLIIPVKYGIKNLKRIGTLYFSNQRPPDYWAENGYDYYSGL
;
A
#
# COMPACT_ATOMS: atom_id res chain seq x y z
N MET A 1 -47.71 -37.10 -52.26
CA MET A 1 -46.45 -37.88 -52.39
C MET A 1 -45.28 -37.01 -51.84
N LEU A 2 -44.93 -37.25 -50.62
CA LEU A 2 -43.78 -36.57 -49.97
C LEU A 2 -42.54 -37.47 -50.16
N LYS A 3 -41.49 -36.90 -50.75
CA LYS A 3 -40.20 -37.61 -50.92
C LYS A 3 -39.49 -37.72 -49.59
N PRO A 4 -38.86 -38.87 -49.25
CA PRO A 4 -38.11 -39.00 -48.01
C PRO A 4 -36.80 -38.19 -48.11
N ASN A 5 -36.55 -37.50 -47.01
CA ASN A 5 -35.32 -36.73 -46.79
C ASN A 5 -34.15 -37.74 -46.59
N LYS A 6 -33.15 -37.69 -47.43
CA LYS A 6 -31.91 -38.44 -47.26
C LYS A 6 -31.10 -37.82 -46.13
N GLU A 7 -31.07 -38.43 -44.99
CA GLU A 7 -30.11 -38.14 -43.91
C GLU A 7 -28.71 -38.39 -44.43
N ASN A 8 -27.90 -37.34 -44.33
CA ASN A 8 -26.48 -37.39 -44.66
C ASN A 8 -25.75 -38.06 -43.48
N PRO A 9 -25.12 -39.24 -43.64
CA PRO A 9 -24.39 -39.85 -42.57
C PRO A 9 -23.18 -38.97 -42.26
N GLN A 10 -23.13 -38.41 -41.04
CA GLN A 10 -21.92 -37.77 -40.53
C GLN A 10 -20.78 -38.74 -40.63
N ARG A 11 -19.82 -38.48 -41.53
CA ARG A 11 -18.51 -39.13 -41.57
C ARG A 11 -17.79 -38.73 -40.29
N PHE A 12 -17.82 -39.62 -39.31
CA PHE A 12 -16.82 -39.63 -38.26
C PHE A 12 -15.48 -39.93 -38.98
N THR A 13 -14.64 -38.91 -39.04
CA THR A 13 -13.24 -39.11 -39.40
C THR A 13 -12.67 -40.06 -38.36
N GLU A 14 -12.35 -41.29 -38.77
CA GLU A 14 -11.57 -42.23 -37.94
C GLU A 14 -10.32 -41.49 -37.48
N GLY A 15 -10.24 -41.25 -36.15
CA GLY A 15 -9.05 -40.67 -35.55
C GLY A 15 -7.85 -41.55 -35.93
N GLU A 16 -6.82 -40.92 -36.45
CA GLU A 16 -5.57 -41.60 -36.81
C GLU A 16 -5.14 -42.46 -35.62
N LEU A 17 -5.11 -43.82 -35.82
CA LEU A 17 -4.76 -44.78 -34.77
C LEU A 17 -3.29 -44.55 -34.36
N VAL A 18 -3.10 -43.83 -33.27
CA VAL A 18 -1.78 -43.58 -32.70
C VAL A 18 -1.21 -44.90 -32.16
N SER A 19 -0.03 -45.31 -32.62
CA SER A 19 0.57 -46.54 -32.18
C SER A 19 0.79 -46.59 -30.67
N GLU A 20 0.60 -47.74 -30.04
CA GLU A 20 0.80 -47.94 -28.59
C GLU A 20 2.21 -47.50 -28.14
N LYS A 21 3.20 -47.69 -28.98
CA LYS A 21 4.60 -47.25 -28.77
C LYS A 21 4.68 -45.70 -28.66
N SER A 22 3.94 -45.00 -29.50
CA SER A 22 3.90 -43.54 -29.49
C SER A 22 3.20 -43.01 -28.21
N ILE A 23 2.11 -43.65 -27.79
CA ILE A 23 1.40 -43.31 -26.54
C ILE A 23 2.33 -43.52 -25.33
N LYS A 24 2.97 -44.69 -25.23
CA LYS A 24 3.90 -45.01 -24.13
C LYS A 24 5.07 -44.00 -24.07
N ARG A 25 5.64 -43.65 -25.23
CA ARG A 25 6.72 -42.65 -25.30
C ARG A 25 6.25 -41.26 -24.83
N ARG A 26 5.09 -40.80 -25.28
CA ARG A 26 4.54 -39.49 -24.87
C ARG A 26 4.24 -39.50 -23.39
N THR A 27 3.64 -40.54 -22.86
CA THR A 27 3.36 -40.69 -21.43
C THR A 27 4.66 -40.69 -20.62
N PHE A 28 5.67 -41.44 -21.04
CA PHE A 28 6.96 -41.46 -20.36
C PHE A 28 7.61 -40.06 -20.36
N LEU A 29 7.64 -39.37 -21.50
CA LEU A 29 8.20 -38.04 -21.61
C LEU A 29 7.44 -37.00 -20.74
N SER A 30 6.12 -37.15 -20.67
CA SER A 30 5.30 -36.29 -19.80
C SER A 30 5.64 -36.52 -18.33
N PHE A 31 5.67 -37.76 -17.87
CA PHE A 31 6.02 -38.07 -16.47
C PHE A 31 7.46 -37.65 -16.14
N PHE A 32 8.40 -37.85 -17.07
CA PHE A 32 9.75 -37.37 -16.89
C PHE A 32 9.85 -35.86 -16.80
N GLY A 33 9.14 -35.14 -17.67
CA GLY A 33 9.05 -33.69 -17.63
C GLY A 33 8.44 -33.16 -16.31
N PHE A 34 7.33 -33.78 -15.88
CA PHE A 34 6.72 -33.43 -14.58
C PHE A 34 7.62 -33.76 -13.39
N GLY A 35 8.36 -34.89 -13.46
CA GLY A 35 9.35 -35.24 -12.44
C GLY A 35 10.44 -34.18 -12.30
N ILE A 36 11.03 -33.76 -13.44
CA ILE A 36 12.04 -32.69 -13.45
C ILE A 36 11.45 -31.38 -12.92
N ALA A 37 10.26 -30.98 -13.38
CA ALA A 37 9.59 -29.76 -12.93
C ALA A 37 9.31 -29.80 -11.42
N GLY A 38 8.87 -30.96 -10.89
CA GLY A 38 8.65 -31.13 -9.45
C GLY A 38 9.93 -31.01 -8.63
N VAL A 39 11.02 -31.62 -9.09
CA VAL A 39 12.32 -31.51 -8.44
C VAL A 39 12.84 -30.06 -8.48
N ALA A 40 12.76 -29.42 -9.63
CA ALA A 40 13.17 -28.01 -9.77
C ALA A 40 12.34 -27.08 -8.90
N ALA A 41 11.03 -27.31 -8.83
CA ALA A 41 10.14 -26.55 -7.94
C ALA A 41 10.47 -26.76 -6.46
N TYR A 42 10.79 -28.00 -6.06
CA TYR A 42 11.20 -28.31 -4.68
C TYR A 42 12.49 -27.59 -4.30
N PHE A 43 13.52 -27.66 -5.14
CA PHE A 43 14.78 -26.98 -4.85
C PHE A 43 14.63 -25.46 -4.90
N GLY A 44 13.91 -24.91 -5.88
CA GLY A 44 13.64 -23.47 -5.94
C GLY A 44 12.86 -22.97 -4.72
N TRP A 45 11.87 -23.74 -4.26
CA TRP A 45 11.15 -23.41 -3.03
C TRP A 45 12.03 -23.50 -1.79
N SER A 46 12.86 -24.56 -1.70
CA SER A 46 13.81 -24.74 -0.60
C SER A 46 14.82 -23.59 -0.53
N ASP A 47 15.36 -23.16 -1.66
CA ASP A 47 16.28 -22.03 -1.75
C ASP A 47 15.61 -20.75 -1.29
N LEU A 48 14.40 -20.44 -1.80
CA LEU A 48 13.62 -19.27 -1.37
C LEU A 48 13.31 -19.31 0.13
N TYR A 49 13.01 -20.49 0.67
CA TYR A 49 12.69 -20.66 2.08
C TYR A 49 13.88 -20.46 3.01
N HIS A 50 15.08 -20.85 2.57
CA HIS A 50 16.33 -20.76 3.33
C HIS A 50 17.17 -19.54 2.99
N GLU A 51 16.70 -18.70 2.05
CA GLU A 51 17.40 -17.47 1.70
C GLU A 51 17.61 -16.58 2.92
N PRO A 52 18.80 -15.98 3.10
CA PRO A 52 19.08 -15.11 4.23
C PRO A 52 18.15 -13.89 4.20
N LEU A 53 17.76 -13.45 5.39
CA LEU A 53 17.03 -12.20 5.55
C LEU A 53 17.95 -11.01 5.22
N GLU A 54 17.39 -9.96 4.65
CA GLU A 54 18.10 -8.68 4.54
C GLU A 54 18.52 -8.21 5.93
N THR A 55 19.81 -7.98 6.13
CA THR A 55 20.36 -7.50 7.39
C THR A 55 20.65 -6.00 7.40
N LYS A 56 20.53 -5.36 6.23
CA LYS A 56 20.85 -3.93 6.03
C LYS A 56 19.74 -3.25 5.25
N GLY A 57 19.51 -1.98 5.60
CA GLY A 57 18.54 -1.13 4.90
C GLY A 57 17.17 -1.08 5.60
N VAL A 58 16.30 -0.32 5.00
CA VAL A 58 14.99 0.08 5.53
C VAL A 58 13.99 -1.08 5.56
N THR A 59 14.30 -2.15 4.83
CA THR A 59 13.44 -3.32 4.68
C THR A 59 14.09 -4.57 5.27
N ALA A 60 15.02 -4.40 6.20
CA ALA A 60 15.66 -5.49 6.91
C ALA A 60 14.63 -6.45 7.53
N GLY A 61 14.91 -7.75 7.46
CA GLY A 61 14.00 -8.79 7.94
C GLY A 61 13.16 -9.46 6.84
N ALA A 62 13.11 -8.93 5.63
CA ALA A 62 12.52 -9.60 4.46
C ALA A 62 13.56 -10.48 3.74
N ARG A 63 13.09 -11.52 3.06
CA ARG A 63 13.96 -12.33 2.19
C ARG A 63 14.32 -11.55 0.93
N GLN A 64 15.58 -11.58 0.55
CA GLN A 64 16.16 -10.71 -0.50
C GLN A 64 15.44 -10.83 -1.85
N THR A 65 15.22 -12.06 -2.34
CA THR A 65 14.55 -12.30 -3.62
C THR A 65 13.08 -11.85 -3.59
N LEU A 66 12.34 -12.12 -2.50
CA LEU A 66 10.96 -11.66 -2.35
C LEU A 66 10.88 -10.12 -2.31
N ARG A 67 11.80 -9.49 -1.61
CA ARG A 67 11.91 -8.03 -1.59
C ARG A 67 12.23 -7.47 -2.97
N GLY A 68 13.12 -8.13 -3.72
CA GLY A 68 13.45 -7.76 -5.10
C GLY A 68 12.20 -7.75 -6.01
N VAL A 69 11.32 -8.74 -5.89
CA VAL A 69 10.04 -8.79 -6.63
C VAL A 69 9.12 -7.63 -6.24
N LEU A 70 8.97 -7.35 -4.95
CA LEU A 70 8.14 -6.23 -4.48
C LEU A 70 8.68 -4.88 -4.97
N ASN A 71 9.99 -4.66 -4.91
CA ASN A 71 10.62 -3.44 -5.43
C ASN A 71 10.45 -3.31 -6.96
N ALA A 72 10.50 -4.41 -7.71
CA ALA A 72 10.24 -4.41 -9.14
C ALA A 72 8.77 -4.06 -9.44
N ASN A 73 7.83 -4.59 -8.69
CA ASN A 73 6.41 -4.26 -8.79
C ASN A 73 6.17 -2.77 -8.50
N GLU A 74 6.78 -2.22 -7.45
CA GLU A 74 6.73 -0.78 -7.15
C GLU A 74 7.14 0.06 -8.35
N GLN A 75 8.27 -0.29 -9.00
CA GLN A 75 8.74 0.43 -10.18
C GLN A 75 7.78 0.34 -11.37
N VAL A 76 7.16 -0.82 -11.58
CA VAL A 76 6.14 -1.02 -12.63
C VAL A 76 4.92 -0.15 -12.35
N PHE A 77 4.39 -0.20 -11.13
CA PHE A 77 3.20 0.56 -10.76
C PHE A 77 3.45 2.07 -10.79
N ASN A 78 4.60 2.55 -10.33
CA ASN A 78 4.98 3.96 -10.43
C ASN A 78 5.04 4.48 -11.89
N LYS A 79 5.36 3.60 -12.85
CA LYS A 79 5.39 3.95 -14.28
C LYS A 79 4.03 3.84 -14.97
N THR A 80 3.19 2.92 -14.53
CA THR A 80 1.93 2.58 -15.21
C THR A 80 0.71 3.25 -14.60
N LEU A 81 0.73 3.56 -13.31
CA LEU A 81 -0.34 4.32 -12.66
C LEU A 81 -0.01 5.81 -12.77
N PRO A 82 -0.84 6.58 -13.50
CA PRO A 82 -0.60 8.01 -13.62
C PRO A 82 -0.70 8.67 -12.24
N ALA A 83 0.11 9.70 -12.00
CA ALA A 83 0.10 10.51 -10.78
C ALA A 83 -1.28 11.13 -10.44
N GLY A 84 -2.22 11.06 -11.37
CA GLY A 84 -3.61 11.51 -11.23
C GLY A 84 -4.62 10.39 -10.93
N HIS A 85 -4.21 9.15 -10.64
CA HIS A 85 -5.14 8.09 -10.25
C HIS A 85 -5.79 8.44 -8.91
N LEU A 86 -7.07 8.80 -8.94
CA LEU A 86 -7.83 9.17 -7.75
C LEU A 86 -8.55 7.96 -7.18
N ALA A 87 -8.47 7.78 -5.87
CA ALA A 87 -9.35 6.86 -5.17
C ALA A 87 -10.81 7.30 -5.36
N LYS A 88 -11.70 6.33 -5.56
CA LYS A 88 -13.12 6.58 -5.74
C LYS A 88 -13.71 7.31 -4.52
N THR A 89 -14.49 8.34 -4.77
CA THR A 89 -15.23 9.06 -3.74
C THR A 89 -16.69 8.58 -3.68
N TYR A 90 -17.28 8.69 -2.52
CA TYR A 90 -18.64 8.24 -2.23
C TYR A 90 -19.48 9.39 -1.65
N PRO A 91 -20.81 9.31 -1.71
CA PRO A 91 -21.66 10.27 -1.03
C PRO A 91 -21.49 10.15 0.49
N LEU A 92 -21.71 11.25 1.24
CA LEU A 92 -21.56 11.28 2.70
C LEU A 92 -22.43 10.23 3.41
N SER A 93 -23.60 9.92 2.86
CA SER A 93 -24.51 8.90 3.38
C SER A 93 -23.95 7.48 3.35
N ALA A 94 -22.92 7.22 2.56
CA ALA A 94 -22.24 5.93 2.49
C ALA A 94 -21.16 5.75 3.59
N ALA A 95 -20.77 6.83 4.25
CA ALA A 95 -19.78 6.77 5.31
C ALA A 95 -20.29 5.96 6.52
N ALA A 96 -19.44 5.09 7.02
CA ALA A 96 -19.76 4.27 8.19
C ALA A 96 -20.06 5.14 9.41
N LYS A 97 -21.21 4.92 10.04
CA LYS A 97 -21.62 5.64 11.27
C LYS A 97 -20.69 5.33 12.44
N VAL A 98 -20.18 4.10 12.49
CA VAL A 98 -19.21 3.63 13.48
C VAL A 98 -17.95 3.19 12.72
N PRO A 99 -16.96 4.09 12.59
CA PRO A 99 -15.71 3.77 11.91
C PRO A 99 -14.93 2.69 12.63
N ARG A 100 -14.41 1.73 11.88
CA ARG A 100 -13.56 0.66 12.41
C ARG A 100 -12.18 1.22 12.81
N VAL A 101 -11.68 0.77 13.95
CA VAL A 101 -10.32 1.04 14.41
C VAL A 101 -9.38 -0.01 13.83
N ASN A 102 -8.24 0.40 13.28
CA ASN A 102 -7.16 -0.48 12.82
C ASN A 102 -5.91 -0.23 13.66
N GLY A 103 -5.32 -1.26 14.26
CA GLY A 103 -4.06 -1.18 14.99
C GLY A 103 -4.04 -0.13 16.12
N ASP A 104 -3.08 -0.24 17.01
CA ASP A 104 -2.91 0.64 18.18
C ASP A 104 -1.44 1.03 18.42
N ILE A 105 -0.52 0.56 17.57
CA ILE A 105 0.91 0.85 17.70
C ILE A 105 1.15 2.36 17.64
N GLY A 106 1.93 2.88 18.59
CA GLY A 106 2.24 4.32 18.68
C GLY A 106 1.12 5.19 19.28
N LEU A 107 0.04 4.57 19.78
CA LEU A 107 -1.06 5.29 20.45
C LEU A 107 -0.96 5.27 21.98
N ALA A 108 0.01 4.57 22.55
CA ALA A 108 0.21 4.54 23.99
C ALA A 108 0.70 5.90 24.52
N GLY A 109 0.33 6.20 25.78
CA GLY A 109 0.71 7.44 26.48
C GLY A 109 -0.39 8.47 26.52
N SER A 110 -0.42 9.24 27.64
CA SER A 110 -1.38 10.29 27.90
C SER A 110 -0.94 11.67 27.39
N ASP A 111 0.34 11.85 27.13
CA ASP A 111 0.90 13.14 26.73
C ASP A 111 0.66 13.39 25.24
N ILE A 112 -0.47 13.99 24.96
CA ILE A 112 -0.90 14.31 23.60
C ILE A 112 -0.52 15.76 23.32
N ASN A 113 0.54 15.94 22.54
CA ASN A 113 0.90 17.26 22.04
C ASN A 113 -0.07 17.68 20.94
N ASN A 114 -0.52 18.94 20.99
CA ASN A 114 -1.33 19.54 19.91
C ASN A 114 -0.45 20.15 18.80
N TRP A 115 0.75 19.66 18.63
CA TRP A 115 1.68 20.06 17.56
C TRP A 115 2.45 18.85 17.03
N ILE A 116 2.99 19.01 15.84
CA ILE A 116 3.97 18.10 15.23
C ILE A 116 5.30 18.82 15.06
N ASP A 117 6.38 18.08 15.14
CA ASP A 117 7.71 18.57 14.80
C ASP A 117 7.99 18.29 13.31
N VAL A 118 8.24 19.34 12.53
CA VAL A 118 8.58 19.24 11.11
C VAL A 118 10.05 19.57 10.94
N ILE A 119 10.85 18.55 10.62
CA ILE A 119 12.30 18.68 10.40
C ILE A 119 12.52 19.08 8.95
N ILE A 120 12.91 20.32 8.73
CA ILE A 120 13.16 20.91 7.40
C ILE A 120 14.60 20.70 6.90
N SER A 121 15.55 20.61 7.83
CA SER A 121 16.95 20.28 7.55
C SER A 121 17.65 19.83 8.83
N PRO A 122 18.85 19.26 8.79
CA PRO A 122 19.61 18.94 9.99
C PRO A 122 19.74 20.14 10.93
N GLY A 123 19.25 20.00 12.16
CA GLY A 123 19.25 21.05 13.17
C GLY A 123 18.18 22.13 13.03
N GLN A 124 17.29 22.04 12.03
CA GLN A 124 16.21 23.00 11.83
C GLN A 124 14.85 22.30 11.87
N THR A 125 14.11 22.56 12.92
CA THR A 125 12.77 22.02 13.15
C THR A 125 11.80 23.16 13.39
N ILE A 126 10.61 23.08 12.79
CA ILE A 126 9.49 23.94 13.10
C ILE A 126 8.43 23.15 13.83
N LYS A 127 7.75 23.78 14.78
CA LYS A 127 6.56 23.22 15.43
C LYS A 127 5.34 23.74 14.71
N VAL A 128 4.48 22.81 14.32
CA VAL A 128 3.21 23.12 13.67
C VAL A 128 2.08 22.66 14.57
N THR A 129 1.27 23.59 15.02
CA THR A 129 0.15 23.34 15.91
C THR A 129 -1.09 22.87 15.15
N LEU A 130 -1.98 22.17 15.84
CA LEU A 130 -3.27 21.77 15.26
C LEU A 130 -4.13 22.99 14.86
N GLU A 131 -4.06 24.08 15.62
CA GLU A 131 -4.78 25.32 15.33
C GLU A 131 -4.27 25.98 14.04
N GLU A 132 -2.96 26.01 13.84
CA GLU A 132 -2.39 26.50 12.57
C GLU A 132 -2.86 25.65 11.40
N LEU A 133 -2.84 24.33 11.52
CA LEU A 133 -3.36 23.43 10.47
C LEU A 133 -4.85 23.70 10.20
N LYS A 134 -5.67 23.88 11.22
CA LYS A 134 -7.11 24.18 11.08
C LYS A 134 -7.37 25.55 10.45
N SER A 135 -6.42 26.47 10.48
CA SER A 135 -6.55 27.77 9.80
C SER A 135 -6.41 27.68 8.29
N LEU A 136 -5.85 26.56 7.78
CA LEU A 136 -5.71 26.29 6.36
C LEU A 136 -7.03 25.78 5.76
N PRO A 137 -7.19 25.83 4.41
CA PRO A 137 -8.37 25.33 3.75
C PRO A 137 -8.67 23.87 4.10
N LYS A 138 -9.80 23.61 4.74
CA LYS A 138 -10.25 22.25 5.05
C LYS A 138 -10.69 21.53 3.77
N THR A 139 -10.27 20.31 3.63
CA THR A 139 -10.71 19.39 2.57
C THR A 139 -11.31 18.14 3.22
N GLU A 140 -12.39 17.63 2.62
CA GLU A 140 -13.06 16.41 3.08
C GLU A 140 -13.09 15.37 1.96
N HIS A 141 -12.86 14.10 2.34
CA HIS A 141 -12.99 12.96 1.44
C HIS A 141 -13.83 11.86 2.07
N VAL A 142 -14.78 11.34 1.31
CA VAL A 142 -15.51 10.11 1.64
C VAL A 142 -14.98 9.03 0.71
N VAL A 143 -14.12 8.17 1.24
CA VAL A 143 -13.34 7.21 0.47
C VAL A 143 -13.35 5.85 1.13
N ASP A 144 -13.05 4.83 0.35
CA ASP A 144 -12.87 3.47 0.81
C ASP A 144 -11.48 3.35 1.47
N PHE A 145 -11.47 3.09 2.77
CA PHE A 145 -10.26 2.87 3.55
C PHE A 145 -10.00 1.37 3.66
N ARG A 146 -8.91 0.91 3.08
CA ARG A 146 -8.57 -0.51 2.97
C ARG A 146 -7.41 -0.89 3.88
N CYS A 147 -7.58 -1.99 4.61
CA CYS A 147 -6.55 -2.56 5.46
C CYS A 147 -5.92 -3.80 4.84
N VAL A 148 -4.63 -4.02 5.10
CA VAL A 148 -3.93 -5.27 4.71
C VAL A 148 -4.48 -6.51 5.42
N GLU A 149 -5.26 -6.34 6.48
CA GLU A 149 -5.99 -7.41 7.17
C GLU A 149 -7.19 -7.97 6.37
N GLY A 150 -7.45 -7.44 5.15
CA GLY A 150 -8.50 -7.95 4.26
C GLY A 150 -9.89 -7.35 4.51
N TRP A 151 -10.01 -6.22 5.19
CA TRP A 151 -11.25 -5.48 5.32
C TRP A 151 -11.14 -4.07 4.71
N ASP A 152 -12.28 -3.54 4.33
CA ASP A 152 -12.44 -2.17 3.86
C ASP A 152 -13.66 -1.51 4.49
N GLN A 153 -13.67 -0.19 4.51
CA GLN A 153 -14.80 0.59 5.01
C GLN A 153 -14.80 1.99 4.40
N ILE A 154 -15.97 2.44 3.94
CA ILE A 154 -16.13 3.82 3.49
C ILE A 154 -16.11 4.74 4.71
N MET A 155 -15.13 5.66 4.74
CA MET A 155 -14.91 6.59 5.86
C MET A 155 -14.90 8.03 5.36
N HIS A 156 -15.40 8.94 6.19
CA HIS A 156 -15.41 10.37 5.92
C HIS A 156 -14.32 11.07 6.72
N TRP A 157 -13.27 11.49 6.02
CA TRP A 157 -12.09 12.13 6.57
C TRP A 157 -12.08 13.63 6.30
N GLY A 158 -11.67 14.44 7.27
CA GLY A 158 -11.49 15.87 7.15
C GLY A 158 -10.13 16.34 7.64
N GLY A 159 -9.50 17.23 6.89
CA GLY A 159 -8.17 17.74 7.20
C GLY A 159 -7.67 18.75 6.18
N VAL A 160 -6.37 18.96 6.16
CA VAL A 160 -5.66 19.83 5.21
C VAL A 160 -4.95 18.97 4.18
N LYS A 161 -5.02 19.34 2.91
CA LYS A 161 -4.18 18.66 1.89
C LYS A 161 -2.70 18.82 2.24
N PHE A 162 -1.95 17.74 2.08
CA PHE A 162 -0.51 17.79 2.31
C PHE A 162 0.16 18.82 1.39
N SER A 163 -0.30 18.98 0.15
CA SER A 163 0.16 20.00 -0.78
C SER A 163 -0.09 21.44 -0.31
N ASP A 164 -1.22 21.70 0.35
CA ASP A 164 -1.53 23.03 0.90
C ASP A 164 -0.66 23.34 2.13
N PHE A 165 -0.39 22.33 2.96
CA PHE A 165 0.59 22.40 4.04
C PHE A 165 1.99 22.76 3.51
N ILE A 166 2.49 22.03 2.51
CA ILE A 166 3.79 22.33 1.86
C ILE A 166 3.86 23.77 1.40
N LYS A 167 2.83 24.22 0.69
CA LYS A 167 2.75 25.58 0.15
C LYS A 167 2.73 26.64 1.25
N HIS A 168 1.95 26.43 2.31
CA HIS A 168 1.80 27.40 3.41
C HIS A 168 3.12 27.62 4.15
N TYR A 169 3.84 26.54 4.45
CA TYR A 169 5.13 26.60 5.15
C TYR A 169 6.34 26.80 4.21
N GLN A 170 6.10 27.04 2.90
CA GLN A 170 7.14 27.29 1.88
C GLN A 170 8.19 26.16 1.84
N LEU A 171 7.73 24.91 1.88
CA LEU A 171 8.56 23.69 1.91
C LEU A 171 8.85 23.13 0.51
N ASP A 172 8.90 23.98 -0.52
CA ASP A 172 9.11 23.55 -1.92
C ASP A 172 10.42 22.78 -2.11
N LYS A 173 11.49 23.20 -1.40
CA LYS A 173 12.79 22.49 -1.44
C LYS A 173 12.69 21.09 -0.85
N GLN A 174 11.93 20.94 0.21
CA GLN A 174 11.67 19.66 0.88
C GLN A 174 10.77 18.79 0.01
N ALA A 175 9.76 19.35 -0.63
CA ALA A 175 8.86 18.66 -1.56
C ALA A 175 9.57 18.23 -2.87
N ALA A 176 10.75 18.75 -3.17
CA ALA A 176 11.60 18.28 -4.26
C ALA A 176 12.43 17.02 -3.89
N MET A 177 12.40 16.58 -2.63
CA MET A 177 13.02 15.33 -2.20
C MET A 177 12.15 14.12 -2.58
N GLU A 178 12.70 12.91 -2.51
CA GLU A 178 12.03 11.71 -2.97
C GLU A 178 11.00 11.16 -1.98
N TYR A 179 11.18 11.40 -0.68
CA TYR A 179 10.39 10.78 0.39
C TYR A 179 10.03 11.73 1.51
N VAL A 180 8.93 11.37 2.20
CA VAL A 180 8.54 11.90 3.52
C VAL A 180 8.59 10.77 4.53
N GLY A 181 9.25 10.99 5.66
CA GLY A 181 9.21 10.09 6.81
C GLY A 181 8.30 10.67 7.90
N LEU A 182 7.51 9.82 8.54
CA LEU A 182 6.65 10.19 9.67
C LEU A 182 6.83 9.21 10.82
N HIS A 183 6.85 9.74 12.05
CA HIS A 183 6.93 8.95 13.27
C HIS A 183 5.82 9.33 14.24
N THR A 184 5.38 8.36 15.05
CA THR A 184 4.58 8.64 16.24
C THR A 184 5.43 9.33 17.31
N PRO A 185 4.83 10.05 18.30
CA PRO A 185 5.60 10.72 19.37
C PRO A 185 6.51 9.80 20.16
N ASP A 186 6.14 8.53 20.33
CA ASP A 186 6.93 7.51 21.03
C ASP A 186 7.92 6.75 20.12
N ASN A 187 7.99 7.10 18.83
CA ASN A 187 8.79 6.44 17.78
C ASN A 187 8.54 4.94 17.61
N LYS A 188 7.42 4.40 18.11
CA LYS A 188 7.10 2.98 17.98
C LYS A 188 6.48 2.61 16.64
N TYR A 189 5.83 3.56 16.00
CA TYR A 189 5.30 3.39 14.65
C TYR A 189 5.84 4.49 13.74
N TYR A 190 6.32 4.08 12.58
CA TYR A 190 6.92 4.98 11.61
C TYR A 190 6.65 4.48 10.20
N VAL A 191 6.49 5.42 9.27
CA VAL A 191 6.23 5.13 7.86
C VAL A 191 7.07 6.00 6.95
N GLY A 192 7.51 5.42 5.85
CA GLY A 192 8.12 6.11 4.73
C GLY A 192 7.15 6.19 3.56
N ILE A 193 6.96 7.38 3.01
CA ILE A 193 6.04 7.66 1.91
C ILE A 193 6.83 8.29 0.77
N ASP A 194 6.65 7.81 -0.44
CA ASP A 194 7.15 8.45 -1.64
C ASP A 194 6.50 9.83 -1.84
N MET A 195 7.26 10.80 -2.31
CA MET A 195 6.79 12.19 -2.44
C MET A 195 5.58 12.31 -3.35
N ALA A 196 5.50 11.52 -4.43
CA ALA A 196 4.34 11.51 -5.32
C ALA A 196 3.05 11.14 -4.58
N SER A 197 3.09 10.15 -3.69
CA SER A 197 1.95 9.79 -2.82
C SER A 197 1.68 10.82 -1.73
N ALA A 198 2.71 11.44 -1.16
CA ALA A 198 2.56 12.51 -0.18
C ALA A 198 1.86 13.74 -0.79
N LEU A 199 2.25 14.14 -2.00
CA LEU A 199 1.67 15.26 -2.74
C LEU A 199 0.39 14.91 -3.50
N HIS A 200 -0.07 13.65 -3.42
CA HIS A 200 -1.28 13.22 -4.10
C HIS A 200 -2.49 14.10 -3.69
N PRO A 201 -3.38 14.49 -4.65
CA PRO A 201 -4.48 15.43 -4.39
C PRO A 201 -5.43 15.05 -3.25
N GLN A 202 -5.49 13.77 -2.90
CA GLN A 202 -6.35 13.25 -1.82
C GLN A 202 -5.58 12.96 -0.52
N THR A 203 -4.28 13.23 -0.45
CA THR A 203 -3.50 13.05 0.78
C THR A 203 -3.78 14.16 1.77
N LEU A 204 -4.19 13.79 2.99
CA LEU A 204 -4.57 14.71 4.05
C LEU A 204 -3.69 14.55 5.30
N LEU A 205 -3.32 15.67 5.89
CA LEU A 205 -3.06 15.80 7.32
C LEU A 205 -4.44 15.92 7.99
N CYS A 206 -4.94 14.79 8.49
CA CYS A 206 -6.34 14.60 8.87
C CYS A 206 -6.50 14.80 10.38
N TYR A 207 -7.50 15.57 10.79
CA TYR A 207 -7.84 15.84 12.19
C TYR A 207 -9.32 15.59 12.50
N GLU A 208 -10.13 15.21 11.51
CA GLU A 208 -11.55 14.89 11.69
C GLU A 208 -11.95 13.56 11.05
N LEU A 209 -12.88 12.88 11.70
CA LEU A 209 -13.56 11.69 11.20
C LEU A 209 -15.06 11.86 11.42
N ASN A 210 -15.87 11.71 10.37
CA ASN A 210 -17.32 11.95 10.39
C ASN A 210 -17.69 13.36 10.89
N GLY A 211 -16.92 14.39 10.51
CA GLY A 211 -17.14 15.78 10.91
C GLY A 211 -16.90 16.09 12.39
N LYS A 212 -16.22 15.18 13.11
CA LYS A 212 -15.83 15.34 14.51
C LYS A 212 -14.33 15.20 14.68
N PRO A 213 -13.71 15.81 15.69
CA PRO A 213 -12.32 15.57 16.01
C PRO A 213 -12.03 14.06 16.11
N LEU A 214 -10.85 13.64 15.69
CA LEU A 214 -10.42 12.25 15.82
C LEU A 214 -10.51 11.78 17.27
N SER A 215 -10.91 10.54 17.49
CA SER A 215 -10.71 9.88 18.79
C SER A 215 -9.23 9.47 18.95
N GLN A 216 -8.82 9.14 20.16
CA GLN A 216 -7.46 8.62 20.43
C GLN A 216 -7.17 7.39 19.59
N ASP A 217 -8.11 6.43 19.51
CA ASP A 217 -7.97 5.21 18.73
C ASP A 217 -7.85 5.46 17.23
N HIS A 218 -8.35 6.59 16.75
CA HIS A 218 -8.21 7.01 15.35
C HIS A 218 -7.01 7.92 15.09
N GLY A 219 -6.20 8.22 16.11
CA GLY A 219 -4.95 8.96 15.99
C GLY A 219 -5.04 10.45 16.29
N TYR A 220 -5.94 10.87 17.24
CA TYR A 220 -5.95 12.25 17.73
C TYR A 220 -4.55 12.68 18.20
N PRO A 221 -4.09 13.92 17.93
CA PRO A 221 -4.83 15.02 17.28
C PRO A 221 -4.73 15.03 15.76
N LEU A 222 -3.75 14.36 15.16
CA LEU A 222 -3.45 14.43 13.74
C LEU A 222 -2.98 13.08 13.22
N ARG A 223 -3.50 12.70 12.05
CA ARG A 223 -3.07 11.49 11.34
C ARG A 223 -2.86 11.75 9.86
N LEU A 224 -2.12 10.85 9.20
CA LEU A 224 -2.02 10.82 7.76
C LEU A 224 -3.16 10.00 7.15
N ILE A 225 -3.74 10.49 6.05
CA ILE A 225 -4.68 9.75 5.20
C ILE A 225 -4.21 9.84 3.75
N ILE A 226 -3.95 8.68 3.15
CA ILE A 226 -3.61 8.51 1.73
C ILE A 226 -4.55 7.47 1.13
N PRO A 227 -5.64 7.88 0.47
CA PRO A 227 -6.65 6.94 -0.03
C PRO A 227 -6.17 5.93 -1.07
N VAL A 228 -5.08 6.22 -1.76
CA VAL A 228 -4.46 5.33 -2.75
C VAL A 228 -3.44 4.36 -2.14
N LYS A 229 -3.40 4.25 -0.81
CA LYS A 229 -2.52 3.32 -0.10
C LYS A 229 -3.27 2.56 1.00
N TYR A 230 -2.80 1.35 1.28
CA TYR A 230 -3.32 0.56 2.39
C TYR A 230 -3.15 1.24 3.75
N GLY A 231 -4.00 0.86 4.70
CA GLY A 231 -4.07 1.44 6.05
C GLY A 231 -2.74 1.51 6.80
N ILE A 232 -1.81 0.58 6.54
CA ILE A 232 -0.48 0.57 7.14
C ILE A 232 0.38 1.80 6.80
N LYS A 233 0.07 2.52 5.72
CA LYS A 233 0.74 3.78 5.36
C LYS A 233 0.07 5.01 5.97
N ASN A 234 -1.11 4.86 6.52
CA ASN A 234 -1.90 5.95 7.08
C ASN A 234 -1.60 6.12 8.59
N LEU A 235 -0.39 6.61 8.91
CA LEU A 235 0.13 6.73 10.28
C LEU A 235 -0.82 7.52 11.17
N LYS A 236 -1.17 6.95 12.34
CA LYS A 236 -1.95 7.60 13.38
C LYS A 236 -1.05 8.36 14.36
N ARG A 237 -1.53 9.50 14.86
CA ARG A 237 -0.84 10.36 15.83
C ARG A 237 0.56 10.74 15.35
N ILE A 238 0.59 11.62 14.35
CA ILE A 238 1.85 12.16 13.84
C ILE A 238 2.54 12.96 14.95
N GLY A 239 3.78 12.59 15.27
CA GLY A 239 4.65 13.34 16.19
C GLY A 239 5.72 14.11 15.42
N THR A 240 6.37 13.46 14.47
CA THR A 240 7.44 14.04 13.67
C THR A 240 7.19 13.77 12.18
N LEU A 241 7.51 14.75 11.36
CA LEU A 241 7.53 14.68 9.91
C LEU A 241 8.89 15.20 9.41
N TYR A 242 9.51 14.51 8.45
CA TYR A 242 10.77 14.92 7.85
C TYR A 242 10.85 14.51 6.38
N PHE A 243 11.79 15.08 5.65
CA PHE A 243 11.98 14.88 4.21
C PHE A 243 13.34 14.24 3.95
N SER A 244 13.42 13.38 2.92
CA SER A 244 14.64 12.62 2.62
C SER A 244 14.74 12.26 1.14
N ASN A 245 15.98 12.21 0.62
CA ASN A 245 16.28 11.59 -0.68
C ASN A 245 16.64 10.11 -0.53
N GLN A 246 16.70 9.62 0.69
CA GLN A 246 16.85 8.20 0.99
C GLN A 246 15.53 7.68 1.53
N ARG A 247 15.22 6.44 1.17
CA ARG A 247 14.00 5.75 1.64
C ARG A 247 13.98 5.72 3.17
N PRO A 248 13.00 6.36 3.83
CA PRO A 248 12.87 6.35 5.29
C PRO A 248 12.55 4.96 5.84
N PRO A 249 12.85 4.68 7.11
CA PRO A 249 12.36 3.49 7.80
C PRO A 249 10.84 3.35 7.69
N ASP A 250 10.37 2.10 7.64
CA ASP A 250 8.95 1.78 7.59
C ASP A 250 8.68 0.51 8.38
N TYR A 251 7.90 0.63 9.45
CA TYR A 251 7.64 -0.43 10.41
C TYR A 251 7.14 -1.73 9.76
N TRP A 252 6.16 -1.64 8.87
CA TRP A 252 5.62 -2.84 8.25
C TRP A 252 6.48 -3.38 7.12
N ALA A 253 7.24 -2.52 6.44
CA ALA A 253 8.22 -2.99 5.47
C ALA A 253 9.35 -3.79 6.14
N GLU A 254 9.79 -3.39 7.34
CA GLU A 254 10.72 -4.14 8.17
C GLU A 254 10.14 -5.47 8.68
N ASN A 255 8.81 -5.55 8.76
CA ASN A 255 8.08 -6.78 9.09
C ASN A 255 7.64 -7.57 7.84
N GLY A 256 8.22 -7.32 6.67
CA GLY A 256 8.04 -8.12 5.44
C GLY A 256 6.91 -7.67 4.51
N TYR A 257 6.21 -6.58 4.81
CA TYR A 257 5.19 -6.02 3.93
C TYR A 257 5.82 -5.21 2.80
N ASP A 258 5.02 -4.95 1.76
CA ASP A 258 5.46 -4.07 0.68
C ASP A 258 5.67 -2.64 1.18
N TYR A 259 6.81 -2.05 0.80
CA TYR A 259 7.13 -0.68 1.19
C TYR A 259 6.20 0.33 0.54
N TYR A 260 5.84 0.14 -0.73
CA TYR A 260 4.96 1.05 -1.45
C TYR A 260 3.51 0.95 -0.98
N SER A 261 3.00 -0.26 -0.77
CA SER A 261 1.64 -0.57 -0.28
C SER A 261 0.54 0.25 -0.98
N GLY A 262 0.62 0.36 -2.31
CA GLY A 262 -0.36 1.03 -3.16
C GLY A 262 -1.60 0.18 -3.43
N LEU A 263 -2.72 0.83 -3.78
CA LEU A 263 -4.01 0.25 -4.15
C LEU A 263 -4.25 0.33 -5.65
#